data_212fc9ce7f61adb3e074deb7460a4321
#
_entry.id   212fc9ce7f61adb3e074deb7460a4321
#
_cell.length_a   1.000
_cell.length_b   1.000
_cell.length_c   1.000
_cell.angle_alpha   90.00
_cell.angle_beta   90.00
_cell.angle_gamma   90.00
#
_symmetry.space_group_name_H-M   'P 1'
#
loop_
_entity.id
_entity.type
_entity.pdbx_description
1 polymer ?
#
loop_
_entity_poly.entity_id
_entity_poly.type
_entity_poly.pdbx_seq_one_letter_code
_entity_poly.pdbx_strand_id
1 'polypeptide(L)'
;MLGIDAAGIIDFHRYMLADQGRTESYQRAIAQMVRPGDVVADIGTGTGILAFFACLAGAQRVYAIEVGPAIELARQVCTKNALQDRVVFLNELSFNVILPERVDVIVSEILGSIALQGGILGLMIDARKRMLKEGGRVVPQSLELSIVPVEAPKMHCKIDIWKRGLYGLDFSPVRSFAVNNYYNFKCDPQNFLSDPKPLGRIPLSEAESAYVRGAATCVASRAGVLHGIAGWLSLDLVPGITISNSPSKPDVHWGHAFFPLETPVALNLGDCVSVAISTHDGMEWRWQVGVTRQADGKEGNLAKEMRFDHSSFFGFPLTRKDLAGPTKPKLSRKGEAEQFVLSLLNGERTITELEKELIGSYSDCFPSPTAASAFLKEIVKRTS
;
A
#
# COMPACT_ATOMS: atom_id res chain seq x y z
N MET A 1 4.62 -14.88 -0.17
CA MET A 1 4.39 -14.68 -1.62
C MET A 1 3.56 -15.84 -2.12
N LEU A 2 2.27 -15.63 -2.41
CA LEU A 2 1.45 -16.64 -3.11
C LEU A 2 2.07 -16.78 -4.50
N GLY A 3 2.48 -18.01 -4.87
CA GLY A 3 3.06 -18.30 -6.17
C GLY A 3 2.04 -17.99 -7.27
N ILE A 4 2.16 -16.82 -7.89
CA ILE A 4 1.44 -16.53 -9.12
C ILE A 4 2.09 -17.43 -10.18
N ASP A 5 1.31 -18.30 -10.80
CA ASP A 5 1.81 -19.12 -11.89
C ASP A 5 2.10 -18.27 -13.14
N ALA A 6 2.80 -18.85 -14.12
CA ALA A 6 3.17 -18.12 -15.34
C ALA A 6 1.96 -17.54 -16.08
N ALA A 7 0.82 -18.24 -16.06
CA ALA A 7 -0.41 -17.79 -16.70
C ALA A 7 -0.97 -16.54 -15.98
N GLY A 8 -0.97 -16.54 -14.66
CA GLY A 8 -1.40 -15.38 -13.86
C GLY A 8 -0.52 -14.15 -14.06
N ILE A 9 0.80 -14.32 -14.24
CA ILE A 9 1.73 -13.23 -14.56
C ILE A 9 1.40 -12.63 -15.92
N ILE A 10 1.24 -13.46 -16.95
CA ILE A 10 0.93 -13.01 -18.32
C ILE A 10 -0.41 -12.27 -18.35
N ASP A 11 -1.44 -12.81 -17.71
CA ASP A 11 -2.76 -12.19 -17.70
C ASP A 11 -2.77 -10.85 -16.95
N PHE A 12 -2.07 -10.77 -15.82
CA PHE A 12 -1.91 -9.53 -15.07
C PHE A 12 -1.24 -8.43 -15.91
N HIS A 13 -0.13 -8.74 -16.57
CA HIS A 13 0.55 -7.78 -17.45
C HIS A 13 -0.26 -7.44 -18.69
N ARG A 14 -1.04 -8.39 -19.23
CA ARG A 14 -1.99 -8.11 -20.32
C ARG A 14 -3.01 -7.05 -19.92
N TYR A 15 -3.60 -7.15 -18.72
CA TYR A 15 -4.53 -6.12 -18.21
C TYR A 15 -3.88 -4.75 -18.10
N MET A 16 -2.66 -4.70 -17.57
CA MET A 16 -1.92 -3.43 -17.44
C MET A 16 -1.59 -2.81 -18.82
N LEU A 17 -1.14 -3.61 -19.77
CA LEU A 17 -0.81 -3.12 -21.11
C LEU A 17 -2.05 -2.72 -21.92
N ALA A 18 -3.17 -3.40 -21.71
CA ALA A 18 -4.44 -3.08 -22.35
C ALA A 18 -5.09 -1.79 -21.81
N ASP A 19 -4.68 -1.30 -20.65
CA ASP A 19 -5.08 0.00 -20.12
C ASP A 19 -4.35 1.12 -20.89
N GLN A 20 -4.93 1.48 -22.04
CA GLN A 20 -4.36 2.48 -22.95
C GLN A 20 -4.20 3.84 -22.25
N GLY A 21 -5.24 4.30 -21.53
CA GLY A 21 -5.22 5.60 -20.87
C GLY A 21 -4.04 5.75 -19.92
N ARG A 22 -3.78 4.71 -19.12
CA ARG A 22 -2.64 4.64 -18.22
C ARG A 22 -1.32 4.58 -19.01
N THR A 23 -1.19 3.63 -19.91
CA THR A 23 0.05 3.32 -20.62
C THR A 23 0.51 4.49 -21.50
N GLU A 24 -0.39 5.11 -22.26
CA GLU A 24 -0.10 6.28 -23.08
C GLU A 24 0.22 7.53 -22.25
N SER A 25 -0.39 7.67 -21.07
CA SER A 25 -0.06 8.77 -20.16
C SER A 25 1.36 8.64 -19.62
N TYR A 26 1.80 7.43 -19.24
CA TYR A 26 3.19 7.18 -18.88
C TYR A 26 4.14 7.39 -20.06
N GLN A 27 3.79 6.95 -21.25
CA GLN A 27 4.59 7.18 -22.47
C GLN A 27 4.83 8.68 -22.68
N ARG A 28 3.77 9.50 -22.64
CA ARG A 28 3.88 10.96 -22.78
C ARG A 28 4.68 11.60 -21.67
N ALA A 29 4.48 11.17 -20.41
CA ALA A 29 5.21 11.67 -19.24
C ALA A 29 6.70 11.36 -19.33
N ILE A 30 7.06 10.14 -19.72
CA ILE A 30 8.45 9.73 -19.90
C ILE A 30 9.08 10.51 -21.07
N ALA A 31 8.38 10.67 -22.19
CA ALA A 31 8.87 11.46 -23.33
C ALA A 31 9.10 12.94 -22.98
N GLN A 32 8.30 13.51 -22.07
CA GLN A 32 8.50 14.88 -21.56
C GLN A 32 9.64 14.98 -20.55
N MET A 33 9.90 13.91 -19.81
CA MET A 33 10.81 13.93 -18.67
C MET A 33 12.23 13.46 -19.02
N VAL A 34 12.36 12.45 -19.88
CA VAL A 34 13.64 11.90 -20.31
C VAL A 34 14.23 12.76 -21.42
N ARG A 35 15.52 13.06 -21.32
CA ARG A 35 16.31 13.82 -22.30
C ARG A 35 17.27 12.90 -23.03
N PRO A 36 17.66 13.22 -24.27
CA PRO A 36 18.72 12.47 -24.94
C PRO A 36 20.00 12.40 -24.10
N GLY A 37 20.53 11.19 -23.91
CA GLY A 37 21.72 10.95 -23.10
C GLY A 37 21.47 10.67 -21.61
N ASP A 38 20.24 10.80 -21.11
CA ASP A 38 19.89 10.46 -19.72
C ASP A 38 20.13 8.98 -19.42
N VAL A 39 20.51 8.70 -18.17
CA VAL A 39 20.47 7.38 -17.55
C VAL A 39 19.21 7.26 -16.72
N VAL A 40 18.45 6.18 -16.90
CA VAL A 40 17.15 5.98 -16.28
C VAL A 40 17.13 4.71 -15.43
N ALA A 41 16.47 4.73 -14.28
CA ALA A 41 16.07 3.52 -13.56
C ALA A 41 14.56 3.32 -13.67
N ASP A 42 14.14 2.14 -14.14
CA ASP A 42 12.75 1.69 -14.14
C ASP A 42 12.59 0.64 -13.04
N ILE A 43 11.89 1.00 -11.96
CA ILE A 43 11.75 0.17 -10.77
C ILE A 43 10.39 -0.52 -10.77
N GLY A 44 10.41 -1.85 -10.72
CA GLY A 44 9.24 -2.69 -10.96
C GLY A 44 8.92 -2.75 -12.46
N THR A 45 9.95 -2.98 -13.28
CA THR A 45 9.84 -2.88 -14.75
C THR A 45 8.82 -3.85 -15.37
N GLY A 46 8.48 -4.94 -14.67
CA GLY A 46 7.56 -5.96 -15.16
C GLY A 46 7.97 -6.49 -16.54
N THR A 47 7.13 -6.26 -17.57
CA THR A 47 7.43 -6.63 -18.96
C THR A 47 8.29 -5.59 -19.71
N GLY A 48 8.78 -4.53 -19.03
CA GLY A 48 9.75 -3.59 -19.58
C GLY A 48 9.16 -2.36 -20.26
N ILE A 49 7.84 -2.17 -20.26
CA ILE A 49 7.20 -1.14 -21.10
C ILE A 49 7.70 0.29 -20.78
N LEU A 50 7.88 0.66 -19.50
CA LEU A 50 8.35 1.99 -19.13
C LEU A 50 9.84 2.16 -19.46
N ALA A 51 10.66 1.12 -19.26
CA ALA A 51 12.05 1.10 -19.71
C ALA A 51 12.17 1.31 -21.23
N PHE A 52 11.29 0.68 -22.01
CA PHE A 52 11.30 0.85 -23.48
C PHE A 52 10.85 2.24 -23.87
N PHE A 53 9.86 2.83 -23.21
CA PHE A 53 9.49 4.23 -23.44
C PHE A 53 10.65 5.19 -23.12
N ALA A 54 11.43 4.94 -22.08
CA ALA A 54 12.63 5.71 -21.78
C ALA A 54 13.69 5.59 -22.91
N CYS A 55 13.90 4.39 -23.44
CA CYS A 55 14.75 4.19 -24.59
C CYS A 55 14.25 4.98 -25.82
N LEU A 56 12.96 4.91 -26.12
CA LEU A 56 12.35 5.66 -27.24
C LEU A 56 12.46 7.17 -27.05
N ALA A 57 12.41 7.66 -25.82
CA ALA A 57 12.60 9.08 -25.47
C ALA A 57 14.06 9.55 -25.58
N GLY A 58 15.03 8.64 -25.83
CA GLY A 58 16.43 8.99 -26.03
C GLY A 58 17.35 8.69 -24.87
N ALA A 59 16.91 7.92 -23.85
CA ALA A 59 17.78 7.48 -22.76
C ALA A 59 19.00 6.74 -23.34
N GLN A 60 20.19 7.10 -22.85
CA GLN A 60 21.44 6.41 -23.21
C GLN A 60 21.48 5.01 -22.59
N ARG A 61 21.02 4.88 -21.37
CA ARG A 61 20.98 3.62 -20.59
C ARG A 61 19.77 3.57 -19.73
N VAL A 62 19.17 2.38 -19.59
CA VAL A 62 18.07 2.11 -18.69
C VAL A 62 18.40 0.90 -17.82
N TYR A 63 18.36 1.07 -16.52
CA TYR A 63 18.43 -0.01 -15.54
C TYR A 63 17.00 -0.46 -15.24
N ALA A 64 16.61 -1.62 -15.76
CA ALA A 64 15.29 -2.23 -15.59
C ALA A 64 15.35 -3.22 -14.43
N ILE A 65 14.73 -2.84 -13.30
CA ILE A 65 14.81 -3.57 -12.02
C ILE A 65 13.49 -4.28 -11.76
N GLU A 66 13.52 -5.59 -11.56
CA GLU A 66 12.34 -6.41 -11.32
C GLU A 66 12.70 -7.65 -10.50
N VAL A 67 11.99 -7.89 -9.40
CA VAL A 67 12.21 -9.05 -8.53
C VAL A 67 11.51 -10.31 -9.06
N GLY A 68 10.44 -10.12 -9.82
CA GLY A 68 9.59 -11.20 -10.33
C GLY A 68 10.11 -11.82 -11.65
N PRO A 69 9.53 -12.95 -12.04
CA PRO A 69 9.92 -13.64 -13.28
C PRO A 69 9.50 -12.92 -14.55
N ALA A 70 8.68 -11.86 -14.47
CA ALA A 70 8.29 -11.02 -15.61
C ALA A 70 9.49 -10.40 -16.34
N ILE A 71 10.62 -10.26 -15.65
CA ILE A 71 11.86 -9.73 -16.23
C ILE A 71 12.36 -10.57 -17.44
N GLU A 72 12.10 -11.87 -17.45
CA GLU A 72 12.49 -12.73 -18.58
C GLU A 72 11.65 -12.44 -19.83
N LEU A 73 10.38 -12.07 -19.65
CA LEU A 73 9.53 -11.59 -20.74
C LEU A 73 10.06 -10.24 -21.25
N ALA A 74 10.44 -9.34 -20.34
CA ALA A 74 11.03 -8.06 -20.70
C ALA A 74 12.31 -8.21 -21.55
N ARG A 75 13.22 -9.16 -21.19
CA ARG A 75 14.42 -9.46 -21.97
C ARG A 75 14.10 -9.87 -23.41
N GLN A 76 13.12 -10.77 -23.57
CA GLN A 76 12.70 -11.24 -24.89
C GLN A 76 12.09 -10.12 -25.75
N VAL A 77 11.22 -9.30 -25.15
CA VAL A 77 10.62 -8.13 -25.80
C VAL A 77 11.71 -7.11 -26.19
N CYS A 78 12.65 -6.85 -25.29
CA CYS A 78 13.79 -5.97 -25.52
C CYS A 78 14.61 -6.39 -26.76
N THR A 79 15.00 -7.66 -26.81
CA THR A 79 15.75 -8.23 -27.95
C THR A 79 14.96 -8.14 -29.25
N LYS A 80 13.66 -8.44 -29.22
CA LYS A 80 12.81 -8.37 -30.41
C LYS A 80 12.69 -6.95 -30.98
N ASN A 81 12.87 -5.93 -30.13
CA ASN A 81 12.80 -4.51 -30.51
C ASN A 81 14.19 -3.85 -30.66
N ALA A 82 15.27 -4.63 -30.69
CA ALA A 82 16.67 -4.16 -30.83
C ALA A 82 17.06 -3.06 -29.81
N LEU A 83 16.64 -3.23 -28.54
CA LEU A 83 16.94 -2.29 -27.45
C LEU A 83 17.99 -2.81 -26.48
N GLN A 84 18.53 -4.02 -26.68
CA GLN A 84 19.42 -4.74 -25.75
C GLN A 84 20.72 -3.99 -25.41
N ASP A 85 21.21 -3.13 -26.28
CA ASP A 85 22.43 -2.37 -26.06
C ASP A 85 22.23 -1.19 -25.08
N ARG A 86 20.97 -0.85 -24.77
CA ARG A 86 20.60 0.27 -23.91
C ARG A 86 19.95 -0.14 -22.61
N VAL A 87 19.46 -1.39 -22.48
CA VAL A 87 18.74 -1.85 -21.28
C VAL A 87 19.56 -2.86 -20.52
N VAL A 88 19.82 -2.57 -19.25
CA VAL A 88 20.47 -3.47 -18.28
C VAL A 88 19.40 -4.01 -17.35
N PHE A 89 19.14 -5.31 -17.40
CA PHE A 89 18.14 -5.97 -16.58
C PHE A 89 18.74 -6.49 -15.27
N LEU A 90 18.15 -6.10 -14.15
CA LEU A 90 18.56 -6.47 -12.80
C LEU A 90 17.42 -7.23 -12.12
N ASN A 91 17.59 -8.55 -11.98
CA ASN A 91 16.58 -9.39 -11.32
C ASN A 91 16.84 -9.44 -9.82
N GLU A 92 16.44 -8.39 -9.14
CA GLU A 92 16.68 -8.21 -7.71
C GLU A 92 15.64 -7.22 -7.12
N LEU A 93 15.47 -7.23 -5.81
CA LEU A 93 14.77 -6.17 -5.09
C LEU A 93 15.55 -4.86 -5.23
N SER A 94 14.88 -3.78 -5.55
CA SER A 94 15.53 -2.47 -5.75
C SER A 94 16.35 -2.01 -4.55
N PHE A 95 15.95 -2.37 -3.34
CA PHE A 95 16.67 -2.07 -2.10
C PHE A 95 18.08 -2.71 -2.04
N ASN A 96 18.26 -3.82 -2.71
CA ASN A 96 19.56 -4.56 -2.75
C ASN A 96 20.41 -4.15 -3.97
N VAL A 97 19.83 -3.45 -4.94
CA VAL A 97 20.54 -3.07 -6.16
C VAL A 97 21.52 -1.94 -5.88
N ILE A 98 22.78 -2.13 -6.29
CA ILE A 98 23.82 -1.08 -6.33
C ILE A 98 24.10 -0.80 -7.80
N LEU A 99 23.74 0.39 -8.26
CA LEU A 99 24.02 0.82 -9.63
C LEU A 99 25.47 1.32 -9.74
N PRO A 100 26.15 1.10 -10.90
CA PRO A 100 27.52 1.58 -11.12
C PRO A 100 27.59 3.11 -11.25
N GLU A 101 26.47 3.77 -11.48
CA GLU A 101 26.33 5.22 -11.62
C GLU A 101 24.98 5.69 -11.09
N ARG A 102 24.87 6.98 -10.75
CA ARG A 102 23.59 7.59 -10.42
C ARG A 102 22.81 7.90 -11.69
N VAL A 103 21.48 7.81 -11.61
CA VAL A 103 20.57 8.02 -12.73
C VAL A 103 20.02 9.45 -12.77
N ASP A 104 19.65 9.90 -13.95
CA ASP A 104 19.03 11.22 -14.17
C ASP A 104 17.53 11.20 -13.90
N VAL A 105 16.88 10.04 -14.14
CA VAL A 105 15.43 9.86 -13.98
C VAL A 105 15.15 8.53 -13.33
N ILE A 106 14.21 8.51 -12.38
CA ILE A 106 13.58 7.30 -11.86
C ILE A 106 12.14 7.26 -12.35
N VAL A 107 11.75 6.13 -12.95
CA VAL A 107 10.36 5.83 -13.30
C VAL A 107 9.89 4.62 -12.52
N SER A 108 8.61 4.59 -12.11
CA SER A 108 8.02 3.44 -11.42
C SER A 108 6.50 3.44 -11.55
N GLU A 109 5.92 2.26 -11.66
CA GLU A 109 4.48 2.03 -11.53
C GLU A 109 4.23 0.74 -10.75
N ILE A 110 4.22 0.84 -9.43
CA ILE A 110 3.89 -0.23 -8.47
C ILE A 110 2.78 0.26 -7.57
N LEU A 111 1.62 0.45 -8.17
CA LEU A 111 0.47 1.07 -7.54
C LEU A 111 -0.67 0.07 -7.45
N GLY A 112 -1.53 0.24 -6.47
CA GLY A 112 -2.77 -0.49 -6.32
C GLY A 112 -3.97 0.46 -6.35
N SER A 113 -5.14 -0.04 -5.96
CA SER A 113 -6.40 0.71 -6.01
C SER A 113 -6.43 2.01 -5.19
N ILE A 114 -5.53 2.15 -4.21
CA ILE A 114 -5.32 3.36 -3.41
C ILE A 114 -3.82 3.74 -3.34
N ALA A 115 -3.11 3.58 -4.42
CA ALA A 115 -1.71 3.93 -4.66
C ALA A 115 -0.67 3.17 -3.81
N LEU A 116 -0.80 3.15 -2.51
CA LEU A 116 0.30 2.82 -1.59
C LEU A 116 0.53 1.31 -1.39
N GLN A 117 -0.30 0.45 -1.97
CA GLN A 117 -0.30 -1.00 -1.72
C GLN A 117 0.99 -1.73 -2.14
N GLY A 118 1.76 -1.18 -3.06
CA GLY A 118 3.01 -1.76 -3.54
C GLY A 118 4.26 -1.31 -2.78
N GLY A 119 4.11 -0.49 -1.71
CA GLY A 119 5.27 0.05 -0.98
C GLY A 119 6.01 1.15 -1.75
N ILE A 120 5.31 1.85 -2.64
CA ILE A 120 5.94 2.84 -3.55
C ILE A 120 6.65 3.98 -2.81
N LEU A 121 6.17 4.39 -1.63
CA LEU A 121 6.80 5.48 -0.88
C LEU A 121 8.17 5.09 -0.37
N GLY A 122 8.29 3.97 0.33
CA GLY A 122 9.57 3.46 0.83
C GLY A 122 10.56 3.23 -0.30
N LEU A 123 10.08 2.66 -1.40
CA LEU A 123 10.86 2.42 -2.59
C LEU A 123 11.36 3.73 -3.22
N MET A 124 10.49 4.73 -3.42
CA MET A 124 10.89 6.00 -4.02
C MET A 124 11.82 6.80 -3.11
N ILE A 125 11.63 6.76 -1.79
CA ILE A 125 12.52 7.39 -0.80
C ILE A 125 13.93 6.77 -0.90
N ASP A 126 14.00 5.44 -0.87
CA ASP A 126 15.26 4.71 -0.97
C ASP A 126 15.97 4.97 -2.31
N ALA A 127 15.25 4.80 -3.41
CA ALA A 127 15.79 4.97 -4.75
C ALA A 127 16.30 6.39 -5.01
N ARG A 128 15.57 7.41 -4.56
CA ARG A 128 16.04 8.80 -4.66
C ARG A 128 17.34 9.01 -3.90
N LYS A 129 17.44 8.52 -2.68
CA LYS A 129 18.65 8.67 -1.83
C LYS A 129 19.87 7.97 -2.42
N ARG A 130 19.71 6.75 -2.89
CA ARG A 130 20.82 5.91 -3.35
C ARG A 130 21.16 6.05 -4.84
N MET A 131 20.13 6.16 -5.68
CA MET A 131 20.27 6.03 -7.13
C MET A 131 20.19 7.35 -7.87
N LEU A 132 19.42 8.35 -7.40
CA LEU A 132 19.14 9.56 -8.16
C LEU A 132 20.29 10.58 -8.04
N LYS A 133 20.64 11.24 -9.13
CA LYS A 133 21.54 12.41 -9.14
C LYS A 133 20.90 13.58 -8.41
N GLU A 134 21.71 14.52 -7.95
CA GLU A 134 21.23 15.83 -7.48
C GLU A 134 20.50 16.56 -8.61
N GLY A 135 19.30 17.09 -8.35
CA GLY A 135 18.44 17.69 -9.37
C GLY A 135 17.82 16.67 -10.34
N GLY A 136 17.97 15.36 -10.09
CA GLY A 136 17.35 14.31 -10.86
C GLY A 136 15.81 14.35 -10.77
N ARG A 137 15.14 13.64 -11.66
CA ARG A 137 13.68 13.70 -11.88
C ARG A 137 13.03 12.36 -11.57
N VAL A 138 11.76 12.39 -11.16
CA VAL A 138 10.97 11.19 -10.89
C VAL A 138 9.63 11.20 -11.63
N VAL A 139 9.15 10.02 -12.02
CA VAL A 139 7.83 9.80 -12.59
C VAL A 139 7.22 8.58 -11.88
N PRO A 140 6.09 8.72 -11.20
CA PRO A 140 5.26 9.91 -10.99
C PRO A 140 5.90 10.93 -10.02
N GLN A 141 5.49 12.21 -10.10
CA GLN A 141 5.98 13.27 -9.22
C GLN A 141 5.23 13.33 -7.89
N SER A 142 3.92 13.11 -7.92
CA SER A 142 3.09 13.12 -6.73
C SER A 142 1.87 12.25 -6.87
N LEU A 143 1.27 11.91 -5.76
CA LEU A 143 -0.04 11.28 -5.69
C LEU A 143 -0.94 12.03 -4.71
N GLU A 144 -2.25 11.99 -4.97
CA GLU A 144 -3.30 12.48 -4.08
C GLU A 144 -4.26 11.35 -3.77
N LEU A 145 -4.59 11.19 -2.50
CA LEU A 145 -5.61 10.25 -2.05
C LEU A 145 -6.92 11.00 -1.86
N SER A 146 -8.02 10.42 -2.34
CA SER A 146 -9.37 10.92 -2.14
C SER A 146 -10.26 9.87 -1.54
N ILE A 147 -11.27 10.31 -0.77
CA ILE A 147 -12.24 9.43 -0.12
C ILE A 147 -13.67 9.94 -0.28
N VAL A 148 -14.62 9.03 -0.10
CA VAL A 148 -16.05 9.35 0.02
C VAL A 148 -16.77 8.30 0.89
N PRO A 149 -17.68 8.71 1.79
CA PRO A 149 -18.64 7.81 2.44
C PRO A 149 -19.56 7.15 1.41
N VAL A 150 -19.77 5.83 1.51
CA VAL A 150 -20.54 5.08 0.51
C VAL A 150 -21.61 4.17 1.08
N GLU A 151 -22.68 4.04 0.30
CA GLU A 151 -23.72 3.03 0.46
C GLU A 151 -23.34 1.81 -0.41
N ALA A 152 -22.78 0.77 0.21
CA ALA A 152 -22.25 -0.41 -0.48
C ALA A 152 -22.74 -1.73 0.15
N PRO A 153 -24.05 -2.01 0.11
CA PRO A 153 -24.63 -3.18 0.78
C PRO A 153 -24.06 -4.50 0.26
N LYS A 154 -23.77 -4.62 -1.04
CA LYS A 154 -23.17 -5.81 -1.63
C LYS A 154 -21.77 -6.12 -1.06
N MET A 155 -20.98 -5.09 -0.77
CA MET A 155 -19.67 -5.26 -0.14
C MET A 155 -19.81 -5.67 1.31
N HIS A 156 -20.72 -5.03 2.04
CA HIS A 156 -20.97 -5.36 3.44
C HIS A 156 -21.54 -6.79 3.61
N CYS A 157 -22.38 -7.25 2.70
CA CYS A 157 -22.87 -8.64 2.69
C CYS A 157 -21.74 -9.68 2.56
N LYS A 158 -20.67 -9.38 1.80
CA LYS A 158 -19.51 -10.28 1.71
C LYS A 158 -18.77 -10.40 3.05
N ILE A 159 -18.77 -9.34 3.84
CA ILE A 159 -18.18 -9.32 5.19
C ILE A 159 -19.11 -10.04 6.17
N ASP A 160 -20.41 -9.80 6.08
CA ASP A 160 -21.40 -10.35 6.99
C ASP A 160 -21.71 -11.84 6.77
N ILE A 161 -21.20 -12.46 5.72
CA ILE A 161 -21.30 -13.93 5.55
C ILE A 161 -20.75 -14.69 6.78
N TRP A 162 -19.75 -14.12 7.44
CA TRP A 162 -19.13 -14.69 8.64
C TRP A 162 -20.02 -14.67 9.88
N LYS A 163 -21.12 -13.90 9.87
CA LYS A 163 -22.15 -13.95 10.94
C LYS A 163 -23.03 -15.20 10.86
N ARG A 164 -23.00 -15.89 9.75
CA ARG A 164 -23.87 -17.04 9.51
C ARG A 164 -23.13 -18.33 9.88
N GLY A 165 -23.86 -19.29 10.43
CA GLY A 165 -23.35 -20.66 10.51
C GLY A 165 -23.12 -21.23 9.10
N LEU A 166 -21.91 -21.63 8.80
CA LEU A 166 -21.55 -22.24 7.53
C LEU A 166 -21.29 -23.74 7.76
N TYR A 167 -21.99 -24.59 7.02
CA TYR A 167 -21.82 -26.06 7.12
C TYR A 167 -22.02 -26.61 8.55
N GLY A 168 -22.88 -25.98 9.35
CA GLY A 168 -23.11 -26.36 10.74
C GLY A 168 -22.07 -25.90 11.76
N LEU A 169 -21.11 -25.07 11.33
CA LEU A 169 -20.04 -24.50 12.16
C LEU A 169 -20.21 -22.98 12.32
N ASP A 170 -19.81 -22.47 13.47
CA ASP A 170 -19.80 -21.03 13.76
C ASP A 170 -18.49 -20.40 13.30
N PHE A 171 -18.56 -19.54 12.26
CA PHE A 171 -17.45 -18.75 11.73
C PHE A 171 -17.46 -17.31 12.18
N SER A 172 -18.32 -16.93 13.14
CA SER A 172 -18.43 -15.53 13.60
C SER A 172 -17.11 -14.90 14.07
N PRO A 173 -16.12 -15.63 14.64
CA PRO A 173 -14.82 -15.05 14.99
C PRO A 173 -14.05 -14.46 13.79
N VAL A 174 -14.27 -15.00 12.56
CA VAL A 174 -13.61 -14.50 11.35
C VAL A 174 -14.09 -13.10 10.98
N ARG A 175 -15.29 -12.71 11.38
CA ARG A 175 -15.87 -11.42 11.07
C ARG A 175 -15.03 -10.25 11.59
N SER A 176 -14.43 -10.39 12.76
CA SER A 176 -13.56 -9.35 13.32
C SER A 176 -12.37 -9.05 12.41
N PHE A 177 -11.79 -10.06 11.78
CA PHE A 177 -10.74 -9.90 10.78
C PHE A 177 -11.29 -9.30 9.48
N ALA A 178 -12.47 -9.76 9.04
CA ALA A 178 -13.07 -9.28 7.81
C ALA A 178 -13.43 -7.77 7.86
N VAL A 179 -13.91 -7.25 8.99
CA VAL A 179 -14.20 -5.80 9.13
C VAL A 179 -12.95 -4.96 9.34
N ASN A 180 -11.82 -5.57 9.68
CA ASN A 180 -10.53 -4.93 9.84
C ASN A 180 -9.59 -5.16 8.66
N ASN A 181 -10.15 -5.45 7.50
CA ASN A 181 -9.46 -5.52 6.23
C ASN A 181 -10.09 -4.53 5.25
N TYR A 182 -9.30 -3.97 4.35
CA TYR A 182 -9.81 -3.20 3.22
C TYR A 182 -9.96 -4.11 2.01
N TYR A 183 -10.85 -3.73 1.09
CA TYR A 183 -11.21 -4.56 -0.06
C TYR A 183 -11.10 -3.79 -1.36
N ASN A 184 -10.70 -4.48 -2.41
CA ASN A 184 -10.81 -3.93 -3.75
C ASN A 184 -12.26 -4.08 -4.26
N PHE A 185 -12.83 -3.02 -4.82
CA PHE A 185 -14.16 -3.03 -5.39
C PHE A 185 -14.30 -2.01 -6.51
N LYS A 186 -15.37 -2.11 -7.28
CA LYS A 186 -15.74 -1.08 -8.25
C LYS A 186 -16.80 -0.18 -7.61
N CYS A 187 -16.42 1.06 -7.33
CA CYS A 187 -17.32 2.06 -6.77
C CYS A 187 -18.09 2.73 -7.90
N ASP A 188 -19.40 2.90 -7.70
CA ASP A 188 -20.26 3.69 -8.57
C ASP A 188 -20.56 5.04 -7.90
N PRO A 189 -20.47 6.19 -8.61
CA PRO A 189 -20.85 7.48 -8.06
C PRO A 189 -22.28 7.54 -7.46
N GLN A 190 -23.19 6.70 -7.93
CA GLN A 190 -24.54 6.58 -7.35
C GLN A 190 -24.53 6.10 -5.90
N ASN A 191 -23.46 5.45 -5.47
CA ASN A 191 -23.27 4.99 -4.10
C ASN A 191 -22.78 6.08 -3.15
N PHE A 192 -22.40 7.25 -3.64
CA PHE A 192 -21.87 8.32 -2.81
C PHE A 192 -22.95 8.87 -1.86
N LEU A 193 -22.54 9.09 -0.61
CA LEU A 193 -23.38 9.71 0.41
C LEU A 193 -23.00 11.18 0.65
N SER A 194 -21.89 11.64 0.07
CA SER A 194 -21.43 13.03 0.10
C SER A 194 -20.60 13.34 -1.14
N ASP A 195 -20.17 14.59 -1.28
CA ASP A 195 -19.08 14.91 -2.22
C ASP A 195 -17.78 14.27 -1.76
N PRO A 196 -16.94 13.81 -2.71
CA PRO A 196 -15.60 13.32 -2.41
C PRO A 196 -14.72 14.39 -1.78
N LYS A 197 -13.79 13.97 -0.92
CA LYS A 197 -12.82 14.84 -0.27
C LYS A 197 -11.38 14.31 -0.44
N PRO A 198 -10.42 15.20 -0.74
CA PRO A 198 -9.00 14.83 -0.71
C PRO A 198 -8.57 14.56 0.73
N LEU A 199 -7.71 13.56 0.91
CA LEU A 199 -7.02 13.29 2.18
C LEU A 199 -5.66 13.97 2.26
N GLY A 200 -5.09 14.31 1.11
CA GLY A 200 -3.81 14.99 1.00
C GLY A 200 -3.00 14.58 -0.22
N ARG A 201 -2.05 15.42 -0.56
CA ARG A 201 -1.09 15.21 -1.65
C ARG A 201 0.26 14.78 -1.07
N ILE A 202 0.88 13.81 -1.70
CA ILE A 202 2.16 13.23 -1.31
C ILE A 202 3.14 13.46 -2.45
N PRO A 203 4.14 14.36 -2.30
CA PRO A 203 5.15 14.60 -3.31
C PRO A 203 6.17 13.45 -3.29
N LEU A 204 6.14 12.56 -4.28
CA LEU A 204 7.08 11.43 -4.39
C LEU A 204 8.52 11.90 -4.66
N SER A 205 8.67 13.10 -5.24
CA SER A 205 9.98 13.75 -5.45
C SER A 205 10.65 14.21 -4.15
N GLU A 206 9.90 14.38 -3.05
CA GLU A 206 10.39 15.03 -1.83
C GLU A 206 10.09 14.23 -0.55
N ALA A 207 9.20 13.25 -0.61
CA ALA A 207 8.78 12.48 0.56
C ALA A 207 9.97 11.92 1.34
N GLU A 208 9.95 12.10 2.67
CA GLU A 208 10.99 11.62 3.60
C GLU A 208 10.47 10.49 4.50
N SER A 209 9.16 10.29 4.54
CA SER A 209 8.52 9.27 5.39
C SER A 209 7.57 8.41 4.57
N ALA A 210 7.60 7.11 4.79
CA ALA A 210 6.63 6.17 4.26
C ALA A 210 5.33 6.13 5.08
N TYR A 211 5.26 6.85 6.19
CA TYR A 211 4.02 7.01 6.96
C TYR A 211 3.16 8.12 6.36
N VAL A 212 1.91 7.77 6.03
CA VAL A 212 0.90 8.68 5.49
C VAL A 212 -0.27 8.77 6.44
N ARG A 213 -0.76 9.98 6.65
CA ARG A 213 -2.00 10.24 7.38
C ARG A 213 -2.76 11.36 6.69
N GLY A 214 -4.07 11.13 6.49
CA GLY A 214 -4.99 12.13 6.00
C GLY A 214 -6.29 12.11 6.80
N ALA A 215 -6.98 13.24 6.85
CA ALA A 215 -8.29 13.36 7.46
C ALA A 215 -9.18 14.32 6.68
N ALA A 216 -10.47 14.00 6.63
CA ALA A 216 -11.47 14.85 6.00
C ALA A 216 -12.80 14.75 6.73
N THR A 217 -13.62 15.79 6.60
CA THR A 217 -15.01 15.79 7.06
C THR A 217 -15.93 15.91 5.84
N CYS A 218 -16.83 14.96 5.72
CA CYS A 218 -17.83 14.87 4.65
C CYS A 218 -19.20 15.22 5.23
N VAL A 219 -20.01 15.98 4.49
CA VAL A 219 -21.40 16.28 4.86
C VAL A 219 -22.30 15.47 3.95
N ALA A 220 -23.21 14.69 4.53
CA ALA A 220 -24.12 13.85 3.77
C ALA A 220 -25.02 14.70 2.85
N SER A 221 -24.92 14.46 1.55
CA SER A 221 -25.70 15.14 0.49
C SER A 221 -27.05 14.46 0.22
N ARG A 222 -27.27 13.29 0.79
CA ARG A 222 -28.54 12.55 0.77
C ARG A 222 -28.67 11.63 1.98
N ALA A 223 -29.89 11.22 2.27
CA ALA A 223 -30.12 10.13 3.19
C ALA A 223 -29.67 8.80 2.58
N GLY A 224 -29.25 7.85 3.42
CA GLY A 224 -28.80 6.53 3.01
C GLY A 224 -28.14 5.76 4.15
N VAL A 225 -27.54 4.60 3.83
CA VAL A 225 -26.87 3.77 4.82
C VAL A 225 -25.35 3.76 4.55
N LEU A 226 -24.58 4.29 5.47
CA LEU A 226 -23.14 4.28 5.43
C LEU A 226 -22.62 2.88 5.75
N HIS A 227 -22.02 2.20 4.76
CA HIS A 227 -21.45 0.87 4.92
C HIS A 227 -19.92 0.90 5.09
N GLY A 228 -19.29 1.98 4.65
CA GLY A 228 -17.84 2.16 4.69
C GLY A 228 -17.40 3.40 3.91
N ILE A 229 -16.10 3.50 3.74
CA ILE A 229 -15.45 4.60 3.01
C ILE A 229 -14.83 4.03 1.73
N ALA A 230 -15.15 4.62 0.60
CA ALA A 230 -14.43 4.37 -0.65
C ALA A 230 -13.21 5.28 -0.74
N GLY A 231 -12.11 4.75 -1.28
CA GLY A 231 -10.89 5.51 -1.51
C GLY A 231 -10.30 5.23 -2.90
N TRP A 232 -9.66 6.24 -3.47
CA TRP A 232 -8.95 6.16 -4.75
C TRP A 232 -7.79 7.13 -4.82
N LEU A 233 -7.09 7.14 -5.96
CA LEU A 233 -5.90 7.95 -6.18
C LEU A 233 -6.03 8.85 -7.41
N SER A 234 -5.25 9.92 -7.40
CA SER A 234 -4.86 10.66 -8.58
C SER A 234 -3.34 10.80 -8.59
N LEU A 235 -2.70 10.57 -9.74
CA LEU A 235 -1.27 10.67 -9.94
C LEU A 235 -0.95 11.85 -10.83
N ASP A 236 -0.09 12.73 -10.39
CA ASP A 236 0.58 13.66 -11.29
C ASP A 236 1.87 13.00 -11.76
N LEU A 237 1.88 12.51 -12.99
CA LEU A 237 3.07 11.92 -13.58
C LEU A 237 4.13 12.99 -13.81
N VAL A 238 3.74 14.05 -14.49
CA VAL A 238 4.51 15.28 -14.75
C VAL A 238 3.53 16.45 -14.86
N PRO A 239 3.97 17.72 -14.91
CA PRO A 239 3.08 18.85 -15.12
C PRO A 239 2.21 18.68 -16.36
N GLY A 240 0.89 18.74 -16.17
CA GLY A 240 -0.10 18.61 -17.25
C GLY A 240 -0.49 17.17 -17.65
N ILE A 241 0.11 16.14 -17.03
CA ILE A 241 -0.27 14.74 -17.26
C ILE A 241 -0.65 14.06 -15.93
N THR A 242 -1.94 13.84 -15.75
CA THR A 242 -2.51 13.23 -14.56
C THR A 242 -3.31 11.99 -14.92
N ILE A 243 -3.20 10.94 -14.13
CA ILE A 243 -4.03 9.72 -14.19
C ILE A 243 -4.83 9.63 -12.90
N SER A 244 -6.07 9.17 -12.97
CA SER A 244 -6.88 8.92 -11.78
C SER A 244 -7.80 7.73 -11.99
N ASN A 245 -7.97 6.91 -10.95
CA ASN A 245 -9.01 5.89 -10.88
C ASN A 245 -10.26 6.39 -10.14
N SER A 246 -10.53 7.70 -10.14
CA SER A 246 -11.77 8.25 -9.59
C SER A 246 -12.99 7.59 -10.24
N PRO A 247 -14.01 7.18 -9.45
CA PRO A 247 -15.26 6.60 -9.99
C PRO A 247 -15.98 7.48 -11.01
N SER A 248 -15.72 8.80 -11.01
CA SER A 248 -16.29 9.77 -11.94
C SER A 248 -15.46 9.99 -13.22
N LYS A 249 -14.37 9.24 -13.39
CA LYS A 249 -13.49 9.31 -14.57
C LYS A 249 -13.53 8.00 -15.37
N PRO A 250 -13.03 8.00 -16.62
CA PRO A 250 -12.91 6.76 -17.39
C PRO A 250 -12.18 5.67 -16.60
N ASP A 251 -12.65 4.44 -16.75
CA ASP A 251 -12.08 3.27 -16.07
C ASP A 251 -10.59 3.11 -16.41
N VAL A 252 -9.76 3.05 -15.39
CA VAL A 252 -8.42 2.46 -15.42
C VAL A 252 -8.49 1.09 -14.75
N HIS A 253 -7.54 0.21 -15.03
CA HIS A 253 -7.55 -1.17 -14.52
C HIS A 253 -7.50 -1.25 -12.98
N TRP A 254 -7.08 -0.19 -12.28
CA TRP A 254 -7.13 -0.12 -10.81
C TRP A 254 -8.58 0.01 -10.34
N GLY A 255 -9.03 -0.88 -9.46
CA GLY A 255 -10.29 -0.69 -8.74
C GLY A 255 -10.20 0.44 -7.73
N HIS A 256 -11.12 0.43 -6.76
CA HIS A 256 -11.14 1.37 -5.65
C HIS A 256 -10.98 0.61 -4.33
N ALA A 257 -10.44 1.24 -3.29
CA ALA A 257 -10.40 0.64 -1.96
C ALA A 257 -11.74 0.87 -1.23
N PHE A 258 -12.20 -0.16 -0.54
CA PHE A 258 -13.35 -0.09 0.38
C PHE A 258 -12.87 -0.37 1.79
N PHE A 259 -13.04 0.59 2.67
CA PHE A 259 -12.77 0.50 4.11
C PHE A 259 -14.10 0.32 4.84
N PRO A 260 -14.46 -0.88 5.30
CA PRO A 260 -15.75 -1.15 5.90
C PRO A 260 -15.91 -0.50 7.27
N LEU A 261 -17.17 -0.31 7.67
CA LEU A 261 -17.55 -0.12 9.06
C LEU A 261 -17.97 -1.46 9.67
N GLU A 262 -17.74 -1.62 10.96
CA GLU A 262 -18.20 -2.80 11.71
C GLU A 262 -19.73 -2.94 11.65
N THR A 263 -20.42 -1.83 11.77
CA THR A 263 -21.89 -1.76 11.70
C THR A 263 -22.30 -0.64 10.78
N PRO A 264 -23.18 -0.89 9.80
CA PRO A 264 -23.75 0.15 8.95
C PRO A 264 -24.50 1.20 9.76
N VAL A 265 -24.42 2.46 9.33
CA VAL A 265 -25.04 3.60 10.00
C VAL A 265 -26.01 4.31 9.06
N ALA A 266 -27.28 4.46 9.46
CA ALA A 266 -28.20 5.30 8.72
C ALA A 266 -27.79 6.78 8.86
N LEU A 267 -27.65 7.48 7.73
CA LEU A 267 -27.37 8.91 7.64
C LEU A 267 -28.62 9.65 7.15
N ASN A 268 -28.81 10.84 7.67
CA ASN A 268 -29.73 11.84 7.13
C ASN A 268 -28.95 12.88 6.31
N LEU A 269 -29.65 13.61 5.47
CA LEU A 269 -29.11 14.79 4.80
C LEU A 269 -28.52 15.76 5.84
N GLY A 270 -27.29 16.21 5.65
CA GLY A 270 -26.59 17.15 6.53
C GLY A 270 -25.79 16.50 7.67
N ASP A 271 -25.93 15.20 7.92
CA ASP A 271 -25.09 14.50 8.90
C ASP A 271 -23.62 14.61 8.52
N CYS A 272 -22.75 14.76 9.52
CA CYS A 272 -21.30 14.88 9.32
C CYS A 272 -20.60 13.53 9.52
N VAL A 273 -19.75 13.16 8.58
CA VAL A 273 -18.89 11.98 8.63
C VAL A 273 -17.43 12.43 8.66
N SER A 274 -16.78 12.32 9.80
CA SER A 274 -15.35 12.55 9.94
C SER A 274 -14.59 11.26 9.63
N VAL A 275 -13.57 11.35 8.80
CA VAL A 275 -12.75 10.22 8.38
C VAL A 275 -11.28 10.56 8.59
N ALA A 276 -10.52 9.68 9.23
CA ALA A 276 -9.07 9.74 9.28
C ALA A 276 -8.51 8.39 8.85
N ILE A 277 -7.59 8.41 7.88
CA ILE A 277 -6.92 7.20 7.38
C ILE A 277 -5.42 7.39 7.55
N SER A 278 -4.73 6.34 7.99
CA SER A 278 -3.28 6.31 8.03
C SER A 278 -2.75 4.95 7.61
N THR A 279 -1.53 4.95 7.07
CA THR A 279 -0.83 3.74 6.68
C THR A 279 0.67 3.93 6.80
N HIS A 280 1.38 2.84 7.02
CA HIS A 280 2.83 2.79 6.86
C HIS A 280 3.11 2.00 5.57
N ASP A 281 3.57 2.70 4.55
CA ASP A 281 3.97 2.15 3.25
C ASP A 281 2.92 1.26 2.55
N GLY A 282 1.63 1.51 2.83
CA GLY A 282 0.53 0.75 2.22
C GLY A 282 0.35 -0.69 2.71
N MET A 283 1.19 -1.15 3.65
CA MET A 283 1.13 -2.51 4.18
C MET A 283 0.06 -2.67 5.25
N GLU A 284 -0.05 -1.67 6.11
CA GLU A 284 -0.97 -1.65 7.25
C GLU A 284 -1.83 -0.40 7.17
N TRP A 285 -3.14 -0.59 7.26
CA TRP A 285 -4.11 0.49 7.19
C TRP A 285 -4.85 0.64 8.50
N ARG A 286 -5.00 1.88 8.93
CA ARG A 286 -5.88 2.25 10.04
C ARG A 286 -6.86 3.29 9.55
N TRP A 287 -8.14 3.11 9.87
CA TRP A 287 -9.17 4.10 9.56
C TRP A 287 -10.09 4.32 10.74
N GLN A 288 -10.37 5.58 10.98
CA GLN A 288 -11.27 6.06 12.03
C GLN A 288 -12.41 6.79 11.35
N VAL A 289 -13.63 6.47 11.74
CA VAL A 289 -14.83 7.11 11.20
C VAL A 289 -15.70 7.59 12.36
N GLY A 290 -16.01 8.88 12.38
CA GLY A 290 -16.96 9.48 13.31
C GLY A 290 -18.21 9.92 12.57
N VAL A 291 -19.38 9.65 13.12
CA VAL A 291 -20.67 10.13 12.58
C VAL A 291 -21.32 11.02 13.61
N THR A 292 -21.54 12.28 13.26
CA THR A 292 -22.23 13.27 14.08
C THR A 292 -23.52 13.68 13.37
N ARG A 293 -24.64 13.50 14.03
CA ARG A 293 -25.94 13.88 13.48
C ARG A 293 -26.15 15.38 13.56
N GLN A 294 -26.78 15.95 12.53
CA GLN A 294 -27.22 17.33 12.60
C GLN A 294 -28.31 17.46 13.69
N ALA A 295 -28.20 18.45 14.56
CA ALA A 295 -29.18 18.67 15.62
C ALA A 295 -30.51 19.08 14.99
N ASP A 296 -31.57 18.34 15.32
CA ASP A 296 -32.97 18.69 14.94
C ASP A 296 -33.45 19.89 15.76
N GLY A 297 -32.90 21.08 15.61
CA GLY A 297 -33.39 22.36 16.14
C GLY A 297 -34.11 22.40 17.52
N LYS A 298 -34.19 21.30 18.25
CA LYS A 298 -34.76 21.18 19.59
C LYS A 298 -33.62 21.27 20.61
N GLU A 299 -33.67 22.31 21.42
CA GLU A 299 -32.79 22.48 22.56
C GLU A 299 -32.72 21.21 23.42
N GLY A 300 -31.53 20.64 23.59
CA GLY A 300 -31.27 19.58 24.56
C GLY A 300 -30.75 18.24 24.02
N ASN A 301 -30.77 17.98 22.71
CA ASN A 301 -30.19 16.77 22.18
C ASN A 301 -28.69 16.99 21.81
N LEU A 302 -27.77 16.57 22.69
CA LEU A 302 -26.36 16.41 22.37
C LEU A 302 -26.26 15.49 21.15
N ALA A 303 -25.64 15.98 20.09
CA ALA A 303 -25.37 15.21 18.87
C ALA A 303 -24.69 13.89 19.26
N LYS A 304 -25.41 12.77 19.09
CA LYS A 304 -24.87 11.44 19.42
C LYS A 304 -23.75 11.12 18.42
N GLU A 305 -22.53 11.21 18.87
CA GLU A 305 -21.37 10.84 18.08
C GLU A 305 -21.18 9.32 18.12
N MET A 306 -21.16 8.68 16.95
CA MET A 306 -20.75 7.28 16.78
C MET A 306 -19.32 7.27 16.27
N ARG A 307 -18.48 6.45 16.86
CA ARG A 307 -17.07 6.32 16.46
C ARG A 307 -16.73 4.87 16.18
N PHE A 308 -15.98 4.68 15.08
CA PHE A 308 -15.44 3.41 14.64
C PHE A 308 -13.94 3.55 14.49
N ASP A 309 -13.20 2.56 14.93
CA ASP A 309 -11.73 2.51 14.86
C ASP A 309 -11.31 1.12 14.38
N HIS A 310 -10.67 1.07 13.24
CA HIS A 310 -10.30 -0.17 12.55
C HIS A 310 -8.82 -0.19 12.21
N SER A 311 -8.25 -1.39 12.18
CA SER A 311 -6.84 -1.57 11.82
C SER A 311 -6.63 -2.94 11.17
N SER A 312 -6.06 -2.96 9.97
CA SER A 312 -5.65 -4.22 9.33
C SER A 312 -4.48 -4.90 10.05
N PHE A 313 -3.72 -4.17 10.87
CA PHE A 313 -2.63 -4.71 11.67
C PHE A 313 -3.13 -5.61 12.80
N PHE A 314 -4.16 -5.17 13.51
CA PHE A 314 -4.68 -5.92 14.66
C PHE A 314 -5.66 -7.02 14.27
N GLY A 315 -6.26 -6.95 13.09
CA GLY A 315 -7.27 -7.91 12.63
C GLY A 315 -8.56 -7.94 13.49
N PHE A 316 -8.78 -6.94 14.37
CA PHE A 316 -9.99 -6.77 15.17
C PHE A 316 -10.26 -5.27 15.43
N PRO A 317 -11.52 -4.87 15.68
CA PRO A 317 -11.85 -3.49 16.02
C PRO A 317 -11.11 -3.03 17.27
N LEU A 318 -10.45 -1.86 17.18
CA LEU A 318 -9.77 -1.28 18.31
C LEU A 318 -10.77 -0.55 19.20
N THR A 319 -10.91 -0.95 20.45
CA THR A 319 -11.68 -0.20 21.45
C THR A 319 -10.75 0.57 22.38
N ARG A 320 -11.26 1.65 23.00
CA ARG A 320 -10.49 2.35 24.04
C ARG A 320 -10.12 1.43 25.21
N LYS A 321 -10.92 0.41 25.49
CA LYS A 321 -10.63 -0.60 26.51
C LYS A 321 -9.42 -1.46 26.14
N ASP A 322 -9.29 -1.82 24.85
CA ASP A 322 -8.17 -2.65 24.37
C ASP A 322 -6.85 -1.87 24.46
N LEU A 323 -6.90 -0.55 24.24
CA LEU A 323 -5.74 0.33 24.31
C LEU A 323 -5.46 0.86 25.74
N ALA A 324 -6.49 0.90 26.60
CA ALA A 324 -6.43 1.42 27.96
C ALA A 324 -6.47 0.31 29.02
N GLY A 325 -6.06 -0.90 28.70
CA GLY A 325 -6.01 -2.02 29.63
C GLY A 325 -5.32 -1.65 30.96
N PRO A 326 -5.80 -2.15 32.10
CA PRO A 326 -5.29 -1.79 33.45
C PRO A 326 -3.86 -2.28 33.71
N THR A 327 -3.29 -3.04 32.76
CA THR A 327 -1.95 -3.62 32.93
C THR A 327 -0.99 -2.97 31.92
N LYS A 328 0.17 -2.54 32.42
CA LYS A 328 1.29 -2.18 31.52
C LYS A 328 1.53 -3.36 30.57
N PRO A 329 1.68 -3.10 29.27
CA PRO A 329 2.03 -4.16 28.33
C PRO A 329 3.27 -4.91 28.83
N LYS A 330 3.17 -6.23 28.92
CA LYS A 330 4.32 -7.09 29.22
C LYS A 330 4.77 -7.74 27.93
N LEU A 331 6.06 -7.85 27.75
CA LEU A 331 6.60 -8.66 26.67
C LEU A 331 6.07 -10.09 26.80
N SER A 332 5.76 -10.70 25.67
CA SER A 332 5.58 -12.16 25.63
C SER A 332 6.92 -12.83 25.92
N ARG A 333 6.90 -14.07 26.32
CA ARG A 333 8.14 -14.85 26.56
C ARG A 333 9.08 -14.83 25.34
N LYS A 334 8.52 -14.87 24.13
CA LYS A 334 9.27 -14.70 22.88
C LYS A 334 9.80 -13.28 22.69
N GLY A 335 9.06 -12.25 23.11
CA GLY A 335 9.51 -10.85 23.10
C GLY A 335 10.63 -10.59 24.12
N GLU A 336 10.59 -11.27 25.28
CA GLU A 336 11.70 -11.26 26.25
C GLU A 336 12.96 -11.90 25.65
N ALA A 337 12.81 -13.00 24.92
CA ALA A 337 13.91 -13.66 24.23
C ALA A 337 14.52 -12.75 23.13
N GLU A 338 13.69 -12.02 22.41
CA GLU A 338 14.14 -11.03 21.41
C GLU A 338 14.92 -9.88 22.08
N GLN A 339 14.38 -9.30 23.14
CA GLN A 339 15.05 -8.27 23.92
C GLN A 339 16.38 -8.76 24.50
N PHE A 340 16.44 -10.00 24.96
CA PHE A 340 17.66 -10.63 25.46
C PHE A 340 18.71 -10.72 24.35
N VAL A 341 18.36 -11.24 23.17
CA VAL A 341 19.27 -11.28 22.01
C VAL A 341 19.78 -9.89 21.65
N LEU A 342 18.88 -8.90 21.55
CA LEU A 342 19.25 -7.53 21.22
C LEU A 342 20.24 -6.93 22.24
N SER A 343 20.12 -7.28 23.52
CA SER A 343 21.05 -6.81 24.56
C SER A 343 22.45 -7.42 24.45
N LEU A 344 22.57 -8.55 23.78
CA LEU A 344 23.83 -9.25 23.56
C LEU A 344 24.54 -8.91 22.24
N LEU A 345 23.86 -8.20 21.32
CA LEU A 345 24.41 -7.77 20.03
C LEU A 345 25.32 -6.53 20.20
N ASN A 346 26.43 -6.71 20.88
CA ASN A 346 27.43 -5.66 21.14
C ASN A 346 28.70 -5.81 20.29
N GLY A 347 28.75 -6.77 19.40
CA GLY A 347 29.93 -7.08 18.56
C GLY A 347 31.01 -7.95 19.20
N GLU A 348 30.82 -8.34 20.47
CA GLU A 348 31.81 -9.15 21.21
C GLU A 348 31.55 -10.66 21.13
N ARG A 349 30.34 -11.06 20.72
CA ARG A 349 29.91 -12.46 20.69
C ARG A 349 29.74 -12.98 19.27
N THR A 350 30.11 -14.23 19.09
CA THR A 350 29.81 -14.97 17.86
C THR A 350 28.33 -15.43 17.83
N ILE A 351 27.80 -15.72 16.65
CA ILE A 351 26.44 -16.25 16.48
C ILE A 351 26.26 -17.55 17.25
N THR A 352 27.28 -18.40 17.33
CA THR A 352 27.25 -19.67 18.08
C THR A 352 27.14 -19.46 19.58
N GLU A 353 27.80 -18.44 20.13
CA GLU A 353 27.68 -18.08 21.54
C GLU A 353 26.30 -17.52 21.86
N LEU A 354 25.76 -16.63 20.98
CA LEU A 354 24.40 -16.10 21.11
C LEU A 354 23.35 -17.21 21.04
N GLU A 355 23.50 -18.20 20.15
CA GLU A 355 22.62 -19.38 20.10
C GLU A 355 22.64 -20.17 21.40
N LYS A 356 23.80 -20.41 21.96
CA LYS A 356 23.96 -21.16 23.21
C LYS A 356 23.33 -20.43 24.38
N GLU A 357 23.52 -19.13 24.48
CA GLU A 357 22.92 -18.29 25.54
C GLU A 357 21.38 -18.21 25.39
N LEU A 358 20.90 -18.04 24.15
CA LEU A 358 19.46 -18.01 23.86
C LEU A 358 18.78 -19.34 24.23
N ILE A 359 19.35 -20.46 23.81
CA ILE A 359 18.81 -21.79 24.14
C ILE A 359 18.90 -22.04 25.65
N GLY A 360 19.99 -21.63 26.31
CA GLY A 360 20.13 -21.77 27.76
C GLY A 360 19.09 -21.01 28.57
N SER A 361 18.73 -19.81 28.12
CA SER A 361 17.83 -18.92 28.88
C SER A 361 16.36 -19.02 28.47
N TYR A 362 16.08 -19.48 27.24
CA TYR A 362 14.74 -19.47 26.62
C TYR A 362 14.39 -20.77 25.88
N SER A 363 14.87 -21.91 26.38
CA SER A 363 14.60 -23.24 25.78
C SER A 363 13.11 -23.54 25.66
N ASP A 364 12.29 -23.00 26.55
CA ASP A 364 10.82 -23.12 26.56
C ASP A 364 10.13 -22.40 25.38
N CYS A 365 10.83 -21.47 24.75
CA CYS A 365 10.29 -20.71 23.60
C CYS A 365 10.49 -21.39 22.25
N PHE A 366 11.38 -22.38 22.18
CA PHE A 366 11.80 -22.96 20.91
C PHE A 366 11.66 -24.49 20.91
N PRO A 367 10.90 -25.06 19.94
CA PRO A 367 10.67 -26.50 19.86
C PRO A 367 11.94 -27.30 19.48
N SER A 368 12.96 -26.63 18.96
CA SER A 368 14.24 -27.24 18.57
C SER A 368 15.36 -26.21 18.51
N PRO A 369 16.64 -26.63 18.60
CA PRO A 369 17.79 -25.74 18.37
C PRO A 369 17.72 -25.03 17.01
N THR A 370 17.24 -25.70 15.97
CA THR A 370 17.06 -25.14 14.63
C THR A 370 16.08 -23.96 14.62
N ALA A 371 15.01 -24.03 15.45
CA ALA A 371 14.05 -22.94 15.57
C ALA A 371 14.67 -21.73 16.28
N ALA A 372 15.51 -21.96 17.29
CA ALA A 372 16.26 -20.90 17.98
C ALA A 372 17.27 -20.22 17.03
N SER A 373 17.99 -21.00 16.24
CA SER A 373 18.93 -20.50 15.22
C SER A 373 18.23 -19.65 14.16
N ALA A 374 17.05 -20.09 13.68
CA ALA A 374 16.25 -19.34 12.73
C ALA A 374 15.77 -18.00 13.32
N PHE A 375 15.32 -18.02 14.55
CA PHE A 375 14.89 -16.82 15.28
C PHE A 375 16.05 -15.83 15.46
N LEU A 376 17.21 -16.30 15.88
CA LEU A 376 18.41 -15.47 16.03
C LEU A 376 18.83 -14.83 14.71
N LYS A 377 18.85 -15.61 13.61
CA LYS A 377 19.17 -15.10 12.26
C LYS A 377 18.22 -14.01 11.80
N GLU A 378 16.92 -14.16 12.10
CA GLU A 378 15.92 -13.16 11.78
C GLU A 378 16.18 -11.83 12.52
N ILE A 379 16.50 -11.90 13.82
CA ILE A 379 16.83 -10.70 14.62
C ILE A 379 18.08 -10.03 14.07
N VAL A 380 19.18 -10.76 13.90
CA VAL A 380 20.43 -10.22 13.40
C VAL A 380 20.23 -9.56 12.02
N LYS A 381 19.46 -10.21 11.11
CA LYS A 381 19.15 -9.65 9.79
C LYS A 381 18.36 -8.33 9.84
N ARG A 382 17.54 -8.13 10.90
CA ARG A 382 16.76 -6.89 11.07
C ARG A 382 17.55 -5.76 11.72
N THR A 383 18.67 -6.08 12.37
CA THR A 383 19.50 -5.13 13.13
C THR A 383 20.83 -4.80 12.46
N SER A 384 21.21 -5.54 11.45
CA SER A 384 22.36 -5.27 10.56
C SER A 384 21.91 -4.56 9.29
#